data_ef6fea4f75ae8b868bffc25fa339cd15
#
_entry.id   ef6fea4f75ae8b868bffc25fa339cd15
#
_cell.length_a   1.000
_cell.length_b   1.000
_cell.length_c   1.000
_cell.angle_alpha   90.00
_cell.angle_beta   90.00
_cell.angle_gamma   90.00
#
_symmetry.space_group_name_H-M   'P 1'
#
loop_
_entity.id
_entity.type
_entity.pdbx_description
1 polymer ?
#
loop_
_entity_poly.entity_id
_entity_poly.type
_entity_poly.pdbx_seq_one_letter_code
_entity_poly.pdbx_strand_id
1 'polypeptide(L)'
;MKWDSSLTIGIEAIDNQHRKIFEHLLAIENSVAKRDPWHIIRFLLSQLGEYMKFHLAVEESLLEITRYPGLQEHREAHAKIVELMAELEETLQRNPSGDNLLGFFEHWFLKHVLSGDRDYAAYIRKTFPELKEKLPA
;
A
#
# COMPACT_ATOMS: atom_id res chain seq x y z
N MET A 1 9.64 10.11 -5.62
CA MET A 1 9.28 9.17 -4.53
C MET A 1 10.51 8.39 -4.10
N LYS A 2 10.74 8.32 -2.82
CA LYS A 2 11.87 7.56 -2.24
C LYS A 2 11.41 6.74 -1.05
N TRP A 3 11.91 5.50 -0.95
CA TRP A 3 11.71 4.67 0.22
C TRP A 3 12.82 4.95 1.24
N ASP A 4 12.46 5.05 2.52
CA ASP A 4 13.43 5.10 3.60
C ASP A 4 12.88 4.40 4.85
N SER A 5 13.75 4.19 5.84
CA SER A 5 13.39 3.42 7.03
C SER A 5 12.31 4.05 7.90
N SER A 6 12.06 5.36 7.74
CA SER A 6 10.97 6.03 8.48
C SER A 6 9.60 5.57 8.02
N LEU A 7 9.51 4.88 6.88
CA LEU A 7 8.26 4.38 6.31
C LEU A 7 7.91 2.97 6.77
N THR A 8 8.74 2.36 7.63
CA THR A 8 8.46 1.02 8.16
C THR A 8 7.52 1.09 9.36
N ILE A 9 6.77 0.00 9.58
CA ILE A 9 5.86 -0.11 10.72
C ILE A 9 6.36 -1.10 11.77
N GLY A 10 7.42 -1.86 11.44
CA GLY A 10 8.04 -2.79 12.38
C GLY A 10 7.53 -4.22 12.31
N ILE A 11 6.77 -4.57 11.28
CA ILE A 11 6.39 -5.96 10.97
C ILE A 11 7.02 -6.27 9.63
N GLU A 12 8.05 -7.10 9.63
CA GLU A 12 8.90 -7.30 8.46
C GLU A 12 8.13 -7.73 7.21
N ALA A 13 7.22 -8.68 7.35
CA ALA A 13 6.42 -9.16 6.21
C ALA A 13 5.59 -8.03 5.59
N ILE A 14 4.99 -7.19 6.42
CA ILE A 14 4.18 -6.05 5.95
C ILE A 14 5.09 -4.97 5.35
N ASP A 15 6.21 -4.69 6.00
CA ASP A 15 7.16 -3.70 5.47
C ASP A 15 7.68 -4.11 4.09
N ASN A 16 7.96 -5.40 3.87
CA ASN A 16 8.37 -5.91 2.57
C ASN A 16 7.27 -5.75 1.52
N GLN A 17 6.02 -5.96 1.89
CA GLN A 17 4.89 -5.76 0.99
C GLN A 17 4.70 -4.28 0.65
N HIS A 18 4.84 -3.39 1.62
CA HIS A 18 4.79 -1.95 1.37
C HIS A 18 5.89 -1.52 0.41
N ARG A 19 7.11 -2.05 0.59
CA ARG A 19 8.22 -1.76 -0.31
C ARG A 19 7.92 -2.25 -1.72
N LYS A 20 7.30 -3.41 -1.87
CA LYS A 20 6.92 -3.95 -3.16
C LYS A 20 5.87 -3.07 -3.87
N ILE A 21 4.90 -2.59 -3.11
CA ILE A 21 3.92 -1.63 -3.65
C ILE A 21 4.63 -0.36 -4.12
N PHE A 22 5.58 0.12 -3.33
CA PHE A 22 6.37 1.29 -3.70
C PHE A 22 7.15 1.06 -5.01
N GLU A 23 7.72 -0.14 -5.20
CA GLU A 23 8.40 -0.49 -6.44
C GLU A 23 7.45 -0.47 -7.63
N HIS A 24 6.21 -0.94 -7.47
CA HIS A 24 5.20 -0.85 -8.52
C HIS A 24 4.90 0.62 -8.87
N LEU A 25 4.79 1.47 -7.86
CA LEU A 25 4.56 2.90 -8.09
C LEU A 25 5.72 3.56 -8.83
N LEU A 26 6.97 3.19 -8.49
CA LEU A 26 8.15 3.70 -9.20
C LEU A 26 8.15 3.26 -10.67
N ALA A 27 7.75 2.03 -10.97
CA ALA A 27 7.66 1.55 -12.33
C ALA A 27 6.66 2.38 -13.15
N ILE A 28 5.51 2.71 -12.54
CA ILE A 28 4.51 3.56 -13.18
C ILE A 28 5.06 4.97 -13.38
N GLU A 29 5.71 5.52 -12.37
CA GLU A 29 6.32 6.85 -12.46
C GLU A 29 7.33 6.94 -13.60
N ASN A 30 8.19 5.92 -13.73
CA ASN A 30 9.13 5.84 -14.83
C ASN A 30 8.45 5.79 -16.20
N SER A 31 7.40 4.98 -16.31
CA SER A 31 6.66 4.83 -17.56
C SER A 31 5.98 6.15 -17.98
N VAL A 32 5.40 6.86 -17.00
CA VAL A 32 4.81 8.17 -17.23
C VAL A 32 5.88 9.18 -17.68
N ALA A 33 7.03 9.18 -17.02
CA ALA A 33 8.13 10.10 -17.35
C ALA A 33 8.70 9.85 -18.76
N LYS A 34 8.75 8.60 -19.18
CA LYS A 34 9.20 8.21 -20.52
C LYS A 34 8.13 8.42 -21.60
N ARG A 35 6.94 8.83 -21.19
CA ARG A 35 5.79 9.01 -22.08
C ARG A 35 5.43 7.72 -22.83
N ASP A 36 5.48 6.60 -22.14
CA ASP A 36 5.05 5.32 -22.68
C ASP A 36 3.56 5.40 -23.09
N PRO A 37 3.15 4.63 -24.13
CA PRO A 37 1.74 4.62 -24.52
C PRO A 37 0.84 4.08 -23.41
N TRP A 38 -0.42 4.47 -23.41
CA TRP A 38 -1.39 4.17 -22.36
C TRP A 38 -1.47 2.68 -22.04
N HIS A 39 -1.40 1.80 -23.04
CA HIS A 39 -1.53 0.36 -22.79
C HIS A 39 -0.40 -0.18 -21.88
N ILE A 40 0.79 0.42 -21.92
CA ILE A 40 1.89 0.06 -21.04
C ILE A 40 1.63 0.55 -19.62
N ILE A 41 1.23 1.82 -19.47
CA ILE A 41 0.89 2.40 -18.17
C ILE A 41 -0.25 1.62 -17.53
N ARG A 42 -1.27 1.29 -18.29
CA ARG A 42 -2.42 0.52 -17.83
C ARG A 42 -2.02 -0.86 -17.36
N PHE A 43 -1.10 -1.53 -18.08
CA PHE A 43 -0.58 -2.83 -17.65
C PHE A 43 0.10 -2.72 -16.28
N LEU A 44 0.94 -1.70 -16.08
CA LEU A 44 1.63 -1.49 -14.81
C LEU A 44 0.64 -1.18 -13.68
N LEU A 45 -0.40 -0.40 -13.96
CA LEU A 45 -1.46 -0.15 -12.99
C LEU A 45 -2.20 -1.43 -12.61
N SER A 46 -2.43 -2.31 -13.57
CA SER A 46 -3.04 -3.62 -13.33
C SER A 46 -2.19 -4.47 -12.40
N GLN A 47 -0.87 -4.45 -12.59
CA GLN A 47 0.06 -5.16 -11.71
C GLN A 47 0.00 -4.61 -10.28
N LEU A 48 -0.01 -3.30 -10.14
CA LEU A 48 -0.15 -2.66 -8.84
C LEU A 48 -1.47 -3.07 -8.17
N GLY A 49 -2.57 -3.06 -8.93
CA GLY A 49 -3.89 -3.42 -8.42
C GLY A 49 -3.94 -4.85 -7.88
N GLU A 50 -3.36 -5.81 -8.61
CA GLU A 50 -3.33 -7.20 -8.18
C GLU A 50 -2.49 -7.37 -6.92
N TYR A 51 -1.34 -6.73 -6.86
CA TYR A 51 -0.50 -6.81 -5.67
C TYR A 51 -1.16 -6.14 -4.47
N MET A 52 -1.84 -5.01 -4.69
CA MET A 52 -2.57 -4.32 -3.63
C MET A 52 -3.65 -5.20 -3.03
N LYS A 53 -4.44 -5.90 -3.85
CA LYS A 53 -5.45 -6.85 -3.37
C LYS A 53 -4.85 -7.92 -2.48
N PHE A 54 -3.72 -8.48 -2.90
CA PHE A 54 -3.00 -9.47 -2.11
C PHE A 54 -2.58 -8.89 -0.76
N HIS A 55 -1.95 -7.73 -0.78
CA HIS A 55 -1.47 -7.08 0.44
C HIS A 55 -2.60 -6.76 1.42
N LEU A 56 -3.70 -6.19 0.93
CA LEU A 56 -4.84 -5.85 1.79
C LEU A 56 -5.46 -7.09 2.42
N ALA A 57 -5.54 -8.20 1.67
CA ALA A 57 -6.06 -9.47 2.18
C ALA A 57 -5.15 -10.04 3.28
N VAL A 58 -3.83 -9.99 3.08
CA VAL A 58 -2.86 -10.43 4.09
C VAL A 58 -3.02 -9.64 5.38
N GLU A 59 -3.10 -8.33 5.27
CA GLU A 59 -3.26 -7.44 6.41
C GLU A 59 -4.55 -7.73 7.18
N GLU A 60 -5.67 -7.84 6.48
CA GLU A 60 -6.96 -8.12 7.14
C GLU A 60 -6.97 -9.47 7.81
N SER A 61 -6.33 -10.48 7.21
CA SER A 61 -6.19 -11.80 7.85
C SER A 61 -5.38 -11.73 9.13
N LEU A 62 -4.29 -10.97 9.11
CA LEU A 62 -3.45 -10.76 10.28
C LEU A 62 -4.22 -10.08 11.41
N LEU A 63 -4.99 -9.04 11.08
CA LEU A 63 -5.79 -8.32 12.05
C LEU A 63 -6.92 -9.18 12.62
N GLU A 64 -7.51 -10.05 11.81
CA GLU A 64 -8.54 -10.98 12.26
C GLU A 64 -7.98 -12.03 13.21
N ILE A 65 -6.84 -12.64 12.85
CA ILE A 65 -6.16 -13.66 13.65
C ILE A 65 -5.73 -13.09 15.02
N THR A 66 -5.23 -11.86 15.03
CA THR A 66 -4.76 -11.20 16.25
C THR A 66 -5.87 -10.48 17.02
N ARG A 67 -7.11 -10.55 16.52
CA ARG A 67 -8.28 -9.92 17.17
C ARG A 67 -8.09 -8.43 17.40
N TYR A 68 -7.54 -7.74 16.41
CA TYR A 68 -7.32 -6.31 16.52
C TYR A 68 -8.66 -5.56 16.67
N PRO A 69 -8.82 -4.73 17.73
CA PRO A 69 -10.08 -4.03 17.97
C PRO A 69 -10.49 -3.07 16.86
N GLY A 70 -9.52 -2.53 16.11
CA GLY A 70 -9.77 -1.59 15.02
C GLY A 70 -9.95 -2.23 13.65
N LEU A 71 -10.25 -3.53 13.58
CA LEU A 71 -10.36 -4.23 12.30
C LEU A 71 -11.38 -3.60 11.36
N GLN A 72 -12.55 -3.22 11.86
CA GLN A 72 -13.61 -2.66 11.02
C GLN A 72 -13.19 -1.33 10.39
N GLU A 73 -12.62 -0.45 11.19
CA GLU A 73 -12.11 0.85 10.70
C GLU A 73 -11.00 0.64 9.69
N HIS A 74 -10.17 -0.38 9.89
CA HIS A 74 -9.08 -0.70 8.96
C HIS A 74 -9.63 -1.20 7.62
N ARG A 75 -10.68 -2.03 7.64
CA ARG A 75 -11.35 -2.48 6.42
C ARG A 75 -11.97 -1.31 5.66
N GLU A 76 -12.54 -0.34 6.37
CA GLU A 76 -13.09 0.86 5.74
C GLU A 76 -12.00 1.69 5.07
N ALA A 77 -10.84 1.81 5.72
CA ALA A 77 -9.68 2.49 5.13
C ALA A 77 -9.20 1.77 3.86
N HIS A 78 -9.21 0.43 3.86
CA HIS A 78 -8.85 -0.36 2.68
C HIS A 78 -9.82 -0.13 1.52
N ALA A 79 -11.11 -0.04 1.80
CA ALA A 79 -12.10 0.26 0.77
C ALA A 79 -11.82 1.62 0.12
N LYS A 80 -11.39 2.60 0.93
CA LYS A 80 -11.02 3.92 0.42
C LYS A 80 -9.78 3.86 -0.48
N ILE A 81 -8.82 3.03 -0.16
CA ILE A 81 -7.62 2.83 -0.99
C ILE A 81 -8.02 2.27 -2.36
N VAL A 82 -8.94 1.31 -2.40
CA VAL A 82 -9.43 0.73 -3.65
C VAL A 82 -10.10 1.81 -4.51
N GLU A 83 -10.92 2.70 -3.91
CA GLU A 83 -11.50 3.83 -4.61
C GLU A 83 -10.43 4.76 -5.17
N LEU A 84 -9.41 5.07 -4.38
CA LEU A 84 -8.31 5.94 -4.82
C LEU A 84 -7.53 5.33 -5.98
N MET A 85 -7.38 4.01 -6.01
CA MET A 85 -6.72 3.33 -7.13
C MET A 85 -7.52 3.45 -8.42
N ALA A 86 -8.84 3.31 -8.33
CA ALA A 86 -9.71 3.47 -9.50
C ALA A 86 -9.67 4.91 -10.03
N GLU A 87 -9.66 5.89 -9.12
CA GLU A 87 -9.53 7.31 -9.47
C GLU A 87 -8.16 7.59 -10.12
N LEU A 88 -7.10 6.97 -9.61
CA LEU A 88 -5.76 7.13 -10.18
C LEU A 88 -5.71 6.64 -11.63
N GLU A 89 -6.25 5.45 -11.89
CA GLU A 89 -6.30 4.91 -13.25
C GLU A 89 -7.04 5.86 -14.20
N GLU A 90 -8.22 6.33 -13.80
CA GLU A 90 -9.02 7.25 -14.58
C GLU A 90 -8.30 8.58 -14.84
N THR A 91 -7.65 9.12 -13.80
CA THR A 91 -6.92 10.38 -13.89
C THR A 91 -5.71 10.25 -14.82
N LEU A 92 -4.94 9.16 -14.69
CA LEU A 92 -3.76 8.93 -15.54
C LEU A 92 -4.14 8.68 -16.99
N GLN A 93 -5.30 8.08 -17.24
CA GLN A 93 -5.79 7.89 -18.61
C GLN A 93 -6.06 9.23 -19.29
N ARG A 94 -6.62 10.18 -18.56
CA ARG A 94 -6.91 11.52 -19.10
C ARG A 94 -5.68 12.41 -19.17
N ASN A 95 -4.80 12.31 -18.17
CA ASN A 95 -3.63 13.18 -18.05
C ASN A 95 -2.51 12.48 -17.32
N PRO A 96 -1.65 11.72 -18.01
CA PRO A 96 -0.52 11.05 -17.36
C PRO A 96 0.43 12.08 -16.74
N SER A 97 0.53 12.08 -15.41
CA SER A 97 1.32 13.05 -14.67
C SER A 97 1.92 12.39 -13.41
N GLY A 98 3.20 12.68 -13.15
CA GLY A 98 3.86 12.26 -11.93
C GLY A 98 3.21 12.83 -10.67
N ASP A 99 2.61 14.02 -10.77
CA ASP A 99 1.92 14.64 -9.63
C ASP A 99 0.71 13.82 -9.18
N ASN A 100 0.01 13.16 -10.12
CA ASN A 100 -1.12 12.29 -9.79
C ASN A 100 -0.66 11.07 -9.00
N LEU A 101 0.50 10.50 -9.36
CA LEU A 101 1.09 9.38 -8.63
C LEU A 101 1.56 9.81 -7.25
N LEU A 102 2.17 10.96 -7.14
CA LEU A 102 2.61 11.51 -5.86
C LEU A 102 1.41 11.74 -4.93
N GLY A 103 0.32 12.28 -5.46
CA GLY A 103 -0.92 12.48 -4.71
C GLY A 103 -1.48 11.16 -4.18
N PHE A 104 -1.49 10.11 -5.00
CA PHE A 104 -1.94 8.78 -4.56
C PHE A 104 -1.03 8.25 -3.46
N PHE A 105 0.29 8.36 -3.63
CA PHE A 105 1.27 7.92 -2.63
C PHE A 105 1.02 8.62 -1.29
N GLU A 106 0.84 9.93 -1.29
CA GLU A 106 0.58 10.70 -0.08
C GLU A 106 -0.73 10.29 0.59
N HIS A 107 -1.82 10.13 -0.16
CA HIS A 107 -3.11 9.76 0.40
C HIS A 107 -3.13 8.32 0.90
N TRP A 108 -2.53 7.39 0.16
CA TRP A 108 -2.47 6.00 0.59
C TRP A 108 -1.43 5.81 1.69
N PHE A 109 -0.18 6.15 1.40
CA PHE A 109 0.93 5.79 2.28
C PHE A 109 0.98 6.65 3.53
N LEU A 110 1.00 7.98 3.34
CA LEU A 110 1.18 8.87 4.48
C LEU A 110 -0.03 8.90 5.41
N LYS A 111 -1.23 8.81 4.88
CA LYS A 111 -2.44 8.83 5.72
C LYS A 111 -2.80 7.46 6.28
N HIS A 112 -2.70 6.40 5.48
CA HIS A 112 -3.09 5.06 5.92
C HIS A 112 -1.96 4.34 6.65
N VAL A 113 -0.79 4.19 6.01
CA VAL A 113 0.31 3.40 6.56
C VAL A 113 0.91 4.05 7.80
N LEU A 114 1.17 5.37 7.74
CA LEU A 114 1.80 6.05 8.87
C LEU A 114 0.86 6.28 10.06
N SER A 115 -0.44 6.16 9.87
CA SER A 115 -1.38 6.24 11.00
C SER A 115 -2.00 4.87 11.32
N GLY A 116 -2.81 4.34 10.40
CA GLY A 116 -3.57 3.10 10.64
C GLY A 116 -2.72 1.86 10.84
N ASP A 117 -1.74 1.66 9.96
CA ASP A 117 -0.92 0.44 10.01
C ASP A 117 0.03 0.45 11.21
N ARG A 118 0.54 1.61 11.59
CA ARG A 118 1.36 1.72 12.79
C ARG A 118 0.58 1.42 14.06
N ASP A 119 -0.71 1.77 14.08
CA ASP A 119 -1.57 1.49 15.23
C ASP A 119 -1.71 -0.02 15.43
N TYR A 120 -2.01 -0.79 14.38
CA TYR A 120 -2.12 -2.23 14.55
C TYR A 120 -0.76 -2.88 14.81
N ALA A 121 0.31 -2.35 14.22
CA ALA A 121 1.66 -2.87 14.47
C ALA A 121 2.04 -2.74 15.94
N ALA A 122 1.72 -1.61 16.56
CA ALA A 122 1.95 -1.40 17.98
C ALA A 122 1.14 -2.38 18.82
N TYR A 123 -0.12 -2.61 18.47
CA TYR A 123 -0.98 -3.58 19.14
C TYR A 123 -0.39 -4.99 19.07
N ILE A 124 0.04 -5.43 17.90
CA ILE A 124 0.61 -6.76 17.70
C ILE A 124 1.90 -6.93 18.50
N ARG A 125 2.80 -5.96 18.45
CA ARG A 125 4.06 -6.03 19.18
C ARG A 125 3.85 -6.13 20.69
N LYS A 126 2.85 -5.44 21.21
CA LYS A 126 2.51 -5.43 22.64
C LYS A 126 1.81 -6.71 23.06
N THR A 127 0.86 -7.19 22.25
CA THR A 127 -0.03 -8.30 22.60
C THR A 127 0.56 -9.65 22.24
N PHE A 128 1.30 -9.72 21.13
CA PHE A 128 1.88 -10.95 20.59
C PHE A 128 3.34 -10.76 20.20
N PRO A 129 4.23 -10.46 21.17
CA PRO A 129 5.63 -10.16 20.85
C PRO A 129 6.35 -11.29 20.12
N GLU A 130 5.97 -12.55 20.36
CA GLU A 130 6.56 -13.71 19.71
C GLU A 130 6.16 -13.83 18.22
N LEU A 131 5.02 -13.28 17.85
CA LEU A 131 4.51 -13.37 16.47
C LEU A 131 5.36 -12.57 15.49
N LYS A 132 5.90 -11.45 15.93
CA LYS A 132 6.77 -10.61 15.12
C LYS A 132 7.96 -11.38 14.55
N GLU A 133 8.55 -12.26 15.35
CA GLU A 133 9.73 -13.04 14.95
C GLU A 133 9.38 -14.19 14.00
N LYS A 134 8.13 -14.63 13.99
CA LYS A 134 7.67 -15.78 13.22
C LYS A 134 7.05 -15.39 11.89
N LEU A 135 6.78 -14.12 11.65
CA LEU A 135 6.21 -13.67 10.39
C LEU A 135 7.26 -13.72 9.29
N PRO A 136 6.94 -14.30 8.12
CA PRO A 136 7.92 -14.38 7.02
C PRO A 136 8.29 -12.99 6.51
N ALA A 137 9.51 -12.87 6.09
CA ALA A 137 10.04 -11.64 5.51
C ALA A 137 9.51 -11.41 4.08
#